data_f2de3ab5fd2ca6ab1e7271dbaf44a981
#
_entry.id   f2de3ab5fd2ca6ab1e7271dbaf44a981
#
_cell.length_a   1.000
_cell.length_b   1.000
_cell.length_c   1.000
_cell.angle_alpha   90.00
_cell.angle_beta   90.00
_cell.angle_gamma   90.00
#
_symmetry.space_group_name_H-M   'P 1'
#
loop_
_entity.id
_entity.type
_entity.pdbx_description
1 polymer ?
#
loop_
_entity_poly.entity_id
_entity_poly.type
_entity_poly.pdbx_seq_one_letter_code
_entity_poly.pdbx_strand_id
1 'polypeptide(L)'
;MPDALRLSGLRAGYGETVILEDVALAVPERGSLAVLGRNGVGKTTLLATIMGHTTFHAGAISAMGREIQSLPVYERNRLGIGYVPQGREIFPSLTVEENLTVAQKRKRRNGSPGVRWTLERVYDLFPRLAERRHHRGNQISGGEQQMLAIGRALMGNPTLLLMDEPLEGLAPIIVEALLKSLERLLAEDQLAVILVEQHAKLALQVTREALVMSRGRVIHHGPSRELLADPERLGRLVVAQ
;
A
#
# COMPACT_ATOMS: atom_id res chain seq x y z
N MET A 1 17.06 -5.12 -11.78
CA MET A 1 16.82 -3.89 -11.01
C MET A 1 16.85 -4.28 -9.53
N PRO A 2 17.33 -3.46 -8.63
CA PRO A 2 17.24 -3.76 -7.21
C PRO A 2 15.77 -3.86 -6.76
N ASP A 3 15.53 -4.60 -5.69
CA ASP A 3 14.18 -4.75 -5.14
C ASP A 3 13.88 -3.66 -4.11
N ALA A 4 12.70 -3.06 -4.21
CA ALA A 4 12.17 -2.20 -3.14
C ALA A 4 11.77 -3.04 -1.93
N LEU A 5 11.28 -4.28 -2.16
CA LEU A 5 10.94 -5.26 -1.13
C LEU A 5 11.24 -6.66 -1.61
N ARG A 6 11.79 -7.50 -0.73
CA ARG A 6 11.90 -8.96 -0.92
C ARG A 6 11.54 -9.68 0.36
N LEU A 7 10.71 -10.70 0.22
CA LEU A 7 10.37 -11.66 1.27
C LEU A 7 10.86 -13.04 0.86
N SER A 8 11.41 -13.80 1.78
CA SER A 8 11.90 -15.16 1.53
C SER A 8 11.52 -16.06 2.69
N GLY A 9 10.70 -17.08 2.42
CA GLY A 9 10.28 -18.09 3.39
C GLY A 9 9.60 -17.49 4.63
N LEU A 10 8.85 -16.39 4.46
CA LEU A 10 8.29 -15.62 5.58
C LEU A 10 7.24 -16.44 6.33
N ARG A 11 7.44 -16.58 7.65
CA ARG A 11 6.43 -17.03 8.61
C ARG A 11 6.18 -15.92 9.62
N ALA A 12 4.91 -15.54 9.78
CA ALA A 12 4.52 -14.46 10.68
C ALA A 12 3.05 -14.57 11.09
N GLY A 13 2.69 -13.87 12.18
CA GLY A 13 1.31 -13.89 12.68
C GLY A 13 1.15 -13.06 13.94
N TYR A 14 0.34 -13.55 14.90
CA TYR A 14 0.05 -12.83 16.14
C TYR A 14 0.31 -13.74 17.35
N GLY A 15 1.25 -13.34 18.21
CA GLY A 15 1.74 -14.23 19.28
C GLY A 15 2.23 -15.56 18.72
N GLU A 16 1.73 -16.66 19.21
CA GLU A 16 2.06 -18.02 18.72
C GLU A 16 1.28 -18.44 17.46
N THR A 17 0.24 -17.68 17.07
CA THR A 17 -0.59 -18.03 15.92
C THR A 17 0.08 -17.61 14.62
N VAL A 18 0.45 -18.57 13.78
CA VAL A 18 1.01 -18.35 12.45
C VAL A 18 -0.13 -18.13 11.45
N ILE A 19 -0.12 -17.00 10.75
CA ILE A 19 -1.09 -16.66 9.70
C ILE A 19 -0.44 -16.75 8.32
N LEU A 20 0.82 -16.30 8.20
CA LEU A 20 1.59 -16.37 6.97
C LEU A 20 2.56 -17.53 7.04
N GLU A 21 2.59 -18.35 6.00
CA GLU A 21 3.40 -19.56 5.99
C GLU A 21 4.12 -19.70 4.64
N ASP A 22 5.46 -19.65 4.69
CA ASP A 22 6.35 -19.78 3.55
C ASP A 22 6.06 -18.77 2.43
N VAL A 23 5.80 -17.50 2.80
CA VAL A 23 5.52 -16.45 1.82
C VAL A 23 6.84 -15.94 1.22
N ALA A 24 6.93 -16.00 -0.12
CA ALA A 24 8.03 -15.45 -0.89
C ALA A 24 7.47 -14.52 -1.98
N LEU A 25 8.05 -13.32 -2.10
CA LEU A 25 7.76 -12.35 -3.16
C LEU A 25 8.91 -11.35 -3.32
N ALA A 26 8.98 -10.73 -4.47
CA ALA A 26 9.86 -9.59 -4.73
C ALA A 26 9.08 -8.50 -5.47
N VAL A 27 9.27 -7.25 -5.03
CA VAL A 27 8.73 -6.07 -5.70
C VAL A 27 9.93 -5.20 -6.11
N PRO A 28 10.19 -5.05 -7.42
CA PRO A 28 11.29 -4.23 -7.88
C PRO A 28 11.05 -2.74 -7.55
N GLU A 29 12.12 -1.95 -7.56
CA GLU A 29 11.99 -0.49 -7.54
C GLU A 29 11.06 -0.06 -8.69
N ARG A 30 10.11 0.85 -8.40
CA ARG A 30 9.08 1.32 -9.34
C ARG A 30 8.13 0.21 -9.82
N GLY A 31 8.10 -0.94 -9.13
CA GLY A 31 7.17 -2.03 -9.41
C GLY A 31 5.81 -1.79 -8.75
N SER A 32 4.78 -2.42 -9.29
CA SER A 32 3.46 -2.45 -8.66
C SER A 32 2.94 -3.87 -8.59
N LEU A 33 2.50 -4.29 -7.40
CA LEU A 33 2.01 -5.63 -7.09
C LEU A 33 0.61 -5.55 -6.51
N ALA A 34 -0.37 -6.21 -7.15
CA ALA A 34 -1.65 -6.52 -6.52
C ALA A 34 -1.52 -7.76 -5.64
N VAL A 35 -2.01 -7.70 -4.42
CA VAL A 35 -2.18 -8.87 -3.55
C VAL A 35 -3.67 -9.17 -3.43
N LEU A 36 -4.07 -10.29 -4.02
CA LEU A 36 -5.46 -10.71 -4.18
C LEU A 36 -5.76 -11.93 -3.31
N GLY A 37 -7.02 -12.14 -3.01
CA GLY A 37 -7.52 -13.28 -2.24
C GLY A 37 -8.74 -12.91 -1.40
N ARG A 38 -9.43 -13.91 -0.86
CA ARG A 38 -10.61 -13.74 -0.01
C ARG A 38 -10.27 -13.04 1.30
N ASN A 39 -11.30 -12.63 2.04
CA ASN A 39 -11.12 -12.12 3.39
C ASN A 39 -10.58 -13.22 4.31
N GLY A 40 -9.67 -12.83 5.22
CA GLY A 40 -9.08 -13.74 6.19
C GLY A 40 -7.93 -14.61 5.66
N VAL A 41 -7.52 -14.49 4.39
CA VAL A 41 -6.40 -15.31 3.85
C VAL A 41 -5.01 -14.81 4.23
N GLY A 42 -4.89 -13.66 4.94
CA GLY A 42 -3.61 -13.12 5.42
C GLY A 42 -3.10 -11.88 4.67
N LYS A 43 -3.88 -11.25 3.78
CA LYS A 43 -3.44 -10.06 3.01
C LYS A 43 -3.04 -8.88 3.91
N THR A 44 -3.93 -8.46 4.81
CA THR A 44 -3.64 -7.40 5.80
C THR A 44 -2.48 -7.80 6.71
N THR A 45 -2.42 -9.08 7.13
CA THR A 45 -1.31 -9.59 7.94
C THR A 45 0.03 -9.48 7.20
N LEU A 46 0.05 -9.68 5.89
CA LEU A 46 1.25 -9.48 5.06
C LEU A 46 1.74 -8.04 5.15
N LEU A 47 0.86 -7.05 4.92
CA LEU A 47 1.23 -5.63 5.03
C LEU A 47 1.62 -5.25 6.45
N ALA A 48 0.87 -5.72 7.45
CA ALA A 48 1.19 -5.52 8.86
C ALA A 48 2.55 -6.10 9.25
N THR A 49 2.93 -7.26 8.68
CA THR A 49 4.24 -7.87 8.90
C THR A 49 5.36 -7.04 8.27
N ILE A 50 5.19 -6.55 7.05
CA ILE A 50 6.16 -5.66 6.41
C ILE A 50 6.34 -4.38 7.23
N MET A 51 5.27 -3.87 7.85
CA MET A 51 5.32 -2.70 8.74
C MET A 51 5.88 -3.01 10.14
N GLY A 52 5.92 -4.28 10.57
CA GLY A 52 6.40 -4.68 11.90
C GLY A 52 5.35 -4.66 13.00
N HIS A 53 4.08 -4.81 12.63
CA HIS A 53 2.95 -4.88 13.56
C HIS A 53 2.57 -6.31 13.97
N THR A 54 3.31 -7.32 13.50
CA THR A 54 3.05 -8.74 13.78
C THR A 54 4.25 -9.41 14.43
N THR A 55 4.07 -10.62 14.92
CA THR A 55 5.17 -11.47 15.38
C THR A 55 5.84 -12.12 14.19
N PHE A 56 7.14 -11.87 14.03
CA PHE A 56 7.99 -12.54 13.04
C PHE A 56 8.48 -13.86 13.61
N HIS A 57 8.25 -14.97 12.91
CA HIS A 57 8.66 -16.31 13.35
C HIS A 57 9.88 -16.83 12.58
N ALA A 58 9.91 -16.69 11.24
CA ALA A 58 11.00 -17.20 10.42
C ALA A 58 11.04 -16.53 9.04
N GLY A 59 12.12 -16.76 8.31
CA GLY A 59 12.35 -16.23 6.97
C GLY A 59 13.20 -14.97 6.97
N ALA A 60 13.05 -14.14 5.92
CA ALA A 60 13.74 -12.86 5.82
C ALA A 60 12.84 -11.80 5.16
N ILE A 61 12.98 -10.56 5.61
CA ILE A 61 12.32 -9.38 5.03
C ILE A 61 13.41 -8.35 4.74
N SER A 62 13.62 -8.01 3.47
CA SER A 62 14.52 -6.92 3.09
C SER A 62 13.78 -5.84 2.32
N ALA A 63 14.05 -4.58 2.63
CA ALA A 63 13.51 -3.43 1.93
C ALA A 63 14.66 -2.46 1.59
N MET A 64 14.68 -1.95 0.36
CA MET A 64 15.74 -1.08 -0.17
C MET A 64 17.16 -1.64 0.14
N GLY A 65 17.34 -2.96 -0.04
CA GLY A 65 18.59 -3.66 0.18
C GLY A 65 19.00 -3.87 1.65
N ARG A 66 18.16 -3.55 2.62
CA ARG A 66 18.41 -3.70 4.06
C ARG A 66 17.42 -4.70 4.68
N GLU A 67 17.92 -5.60 5.54
CA GLU A 67 17.06 -6.44 6.38
C GLU A 67 16.30 -5.60 7.42
N ILE A 68 14.99 -5.84 7.53
CA ILE A 68 14.10 -5.02 8.35
C ILE A 68 13.30 -5.81 9.40
N GLN A 69 13.41 -7.16 9.45
CA GLN A 69 12.58 -7.96 10.36
C GLN A 69 12.76 -7.59 11.84
N SER A 70 13.94 -7.14 12.24
CA SER A 70 14.24 -6.68 13.62
C SER A 70 14.01 -5.19 13.86
N LEU A 71 13.70 -4.42 12.81
CA LEU A 71 13.53 -2.98 12.93
C LEU A 71 12.14 -2.63 13.47
N PRO A 72 12.04 -1.67 14.40
CA PRO A 72 10.75 -1.15 14.84
C PRO A 72 10.05 -0.36 13.74
N VAL A 73 8.72 -0.21 13.85
CA VAL A 73 7.84 0.43 12.85
C VAL A 73 8.36 1.80 12.39
N TYR A 74 8.79 2.66 13.33
CA TYR A 74 9.25 4.01 12.99
C TYR A 74 10.54 4.01 12.15
N GLU A 75 11.42 3.02 12.32
CA GLU A 75 12.63 2.87 11.48
C GLU A 75 12.27 2.40 10.08
N ARG A 76 11.32 1.46 9.95
CA ARG A 76 10.81 1.02 8.64
C ARG A 76 10.20 2.19 7.88
N ASN A 77 9.44 3.06 8.54
CA ASN A 77 8.94 4.29 7.93
C ASN A 77 10.08 5.24 7.53
N ARG A 78 11.13 5.39 8.37
CA ARG A 78 12.30 6.21 8.05
C ARG A 78 13.08 5.69 6.83
N LEU A 79 13.09 4.39 6.59
CA LEU A 79 13.67 3.79 5.38
C LEU A 79 12.87 4.13 4.12
N GLY A 80 11.63 4.56 4.24
CA GLY A 80 10.78 4.93 3.12
C GLY A 80 9.62 3.98 2.86
N ILE A 81 9.18 3.21 3.86
CA ILE A 81 7.95 2.42 3.75
C ILE A 81 6.78 3.29 4.24
N GLY A 82 5.85 3.61 3.34
CA GLY A 82 4.57 4.25 3.65
C GLY A 82 3.46 3.22 3.77
N TYR A 83 2.46 3.47 4.61
CA TYR A 83 1.35 2.56 4.81
C TYR A 83 0.02 3.31 4.88
N VAL A 84 -0.97 2.82 4.13
CA VAL A 84 -2.37 3.25 4.15
C VAL A 84 -3.19 2.06 4.65
N PRO A 85 -3.65 2.07 5.90
CA PRO A 85 -4.44 0.99 6.48
C PRO A 85 -5.89 1.01 5.97
N GLN A 86 -6.59 -0.13 6.06
CA GLN A 86 -7.99 -0.30 5.68
C GLN A 86 -8.94 0.72 6.36
N GLY A 87 -8.69 1.08 7.61
CA GLY A 87 -9.52 2.03 8.38
C GLY A 87 -9.26 3.52 8.10
N ARG A 88 -8.46 3.88 7.05
CA ARG A 88 -8.04 5.26 6.72
C ARG A 88 -7.20 5.93 7.81
N GLU A 89 -7.57 5.79 9.08
CA GLU A 89 -6.86 6.28 10.29
C GLU A 89 -6.43 7.74 10.21
N ILE A 90 -7.30 8.61 9.67
CA ILE A 90 -7.07 10.05 9.66
C ILE A 90 -7.26 10.64 11.06
N PHE A 91 -6.71 11.82 11.30
CA PHE A 91 -6.95 12.58 12.53
C PHE A 91 -8.23 13.41 12.39
N PRO A 92 -9.36 13.02 13.01
CA PRO A 92 -10.67 13.64 12.74
C PRO A 92 -10.76 15.09 13.23
N SER A 93 -9.98 15.47 14.22
CA SER A 93 -9.95 16.83 14.79
C SER A 93 -9.04 17.79 14.05
N LEU A 94 -8.07 17.29 13.27
CA LEU A 94 -7.18 18.10 12.47
C LEU A 94 -7.83 18.44 11.13
N THR A 95 -7.47 19.59 10.56
CA THR A 95 -7.83 19.95 9.20
C THR A 95 -7.17 19.02 8.18
N VAL A 96 -7.64 19.04 6.93
CA VAL A 96 -7.02 18.30 5.83
C VAL A 96 -5.53 18.68 5.70
N GLU A 97 -5.23 19.98 5.71
CA GLU A 97 -3.86 20.48 5.61
C GLU A 97 -2.98 20.05 6.79
N GLU A 98 -3.50 20.09 8.02
CA GLU A 98 -2.79 19.62 9.20
C GLU A 98 -2.55 18.10 9.16
N ASN A 99 -3.54 17.30 8.72
CA ASN A 99 -3.36 15.87 8.51
C ASN A 99 -2.23 15.54 7.52
N LEU A 100 -2.10 16.33 6.45
CA LEU A 100 -1.03 16.15 5.48
C LEU A 100 0.32 16.57 6.05
N THR A 101 0.38 17.73 6.71
CA THR A 101 1.64 18.31 7.20
C THR A 101 2.25 17.56 8.37
N VAL A 102 1.43 16.90 9.21
CA VAL A 102 1.95 16.10 10.35
C VAL A 102 2.87 14.97 9.90
N ALA A 103 2.67 14.44 8.70
CA ALA A 103 3.51 13.39 8.11
C ALA A 103 4.70 13.92 7.29
N GLN A 104 4.80 15.22 7.12
CA GLN A 104 5.79 15.84 6.26
C GLN A 104 7.23 15.59 6.76
N LYS A 105 8.03 14.88 5.98
CA LYS A 105 9.46 14.74 6.25
C LYS A 105 10.19 16.04 5.95
N ARG A 106 10.92 16.56 6.94
CA ARG A 106 11.83 17.71 6.75
C ARG A 106 12.95 17.36 5.78
N LYS A 107 13.36 18.32 4.92
CA LYS A 107 14.53 18.16 4.05
C LYS A 107 15.74 17.70 4.89
N ARG A 108 16.35 16.59 4.52
CA ARG A 108 17.64 16.19 5.11
C ARG A 108 18.71 17.18 4.66
N ARG A 109 19.54 17.64 5.61
CA ARG A 109 20.62 18.63 5.38
C ARG A 109 21.75 18.12 4.47
N ASN A 110 21.91 16.83 4.26
CA ASN A 110 23.03 16.23 3.54
C ASN A 110 22.53 15.51 2.27
N GLY A 111 22.49 16.21 1.13
CA GLY A 111 22.58 15.65 -0.22
C GLY A 111 21.58 14.56 -0.64
N SER A 112 20.59 14.22 0.19
CA SER A 112 19.54 13.27 -0.20
C SER A 112 18.68 13.88 -1.31
N PRO A 113 18.12 13.07 -2.25
CA PRO A 113 17.18 13.55 -3.26
C PRO A 113 16.12 14.42 -2.60
N GLY A 114 15.82 15.56 -3.22
CA GLY A 114 14.88 16.56 -2.68
C GLY A 114 13.52 15.93 -2.32
N VAL A 115 12.80 16.56 -1.40
CA VAL A 115 11.43 16.17 -1.04
C VAL A 115 10.60 16.09 -2.33
N ARG A 116 10.11 14.89 -2.68
CA ARG A 116 9.30 14.66 -3.90
C ARG A 116 7.86 15.07 -3.71
N TRP A 117 7.29 14.78 -2.52
CA TRP A 117 5.91 15.07 -2.16
C TRP A 117 5.82 16.33 -1.31
N THR A 118 5.07 17.29 -1.83
CA THR A 118 4.71 18.55 -1.17
C THR A 118 3.20 18.66 -1.10
N LEU A 119 2.68 19.61 -0.33
CA LEU A 119 1.25 19.89 -0.27
C LEU A 119 0.66 20.19 -1.66
N GLU A 120 1.36 21.00 -2.46
CA GLU A 120 0.94 21.37 -3.80
C GLU A 120 0.80 20.13 -4.67
N ARG A 121 1.76 19.19 -4.58
CA ARG A 121 1.73 17.97 -5.38
C ARG A 121 0.64 17.00 -4.93
N VAL A 122 0.36 16.93 -3.62
CA VAL A 122 -0.78 16.14 -3.11
C VAL A 122 -2.10 16.76 -3.57
N TYR A 123 -2.22 18.09 -3.56
CA TYR A 123 -3.41 18.79 -4.04
C TYR A 123 -3.60 18.68 -5.56
N ASP A 124 -2.51 18.60 -6.33
CA ASP A 124 -2.57 18.34 -7.77
C ASP A 124 -3.04 16.89 -8.07
N LEU A 125 -2.62 15.92 -7.24
CA LEU A 125 -3.10 14.53 -7.34
C LEU A 125 -4.55 14.37 -6.86
N PHE A 126 -4.94 15.12 -5.82
CA PHE A 126 -6.26 15.10 -5.19
C PHE A 126 -6.86 16.50 -5.06
N PRO A 127 -7.38 17.13 -6.15
CA PRO A 127 -7.89 18.50 -6.13
C PRO A 127 -8.99 18.75 -5.09
N ARG A 128 -9.81 17.71 -4.79
CA ARG A 128 -10.84 17.79 -3.74
C ARG A 128 -10.27 18.10 -2.36
N LEU A 129 -9.06 17.66 -2.06
CA LEU A 129 -8.40 17.96 -0.79
C LEU A 129 -7.99 19.44 -0.71
N ALA A 130 -7.59 20.05 -1.84
CA ALA A 130 -7.29 21.49 -1.90
C ALA A 130 -8.54 22.33 -1.59
N GLU A 131 -9.69 21.98 -2.17
CA GLU A 131 -10.98 22.64 -1.92
C GLU A 131 -11.40 22.55 -0.44
N ARG A 132 -11.01 21.45 0.23
CA ARG A 132 -11.37 21.12 1.61
C ARG A 132 -10.24 21.34 2.62
N ARG A 133 -9.13 22.01 2.25
CA ARG A 133 -7.91 22.11 3.05
C ARG A 133 -8.12 22.58 4.50
N HIS A 134 -9.10 23.45 4.73
CA HIS A 134 -9.44 24.00 6.05
C HIS A 134 -10.56 23.23 6.78
N HIS A 135 -11.19 22.23 6.16
CA HIS A 135 -12.18 21.38 6.81
C HIS A 135 -11.46 20.36 7.69
N ARG A 136 -12.09 20.00 8.80
CA ARG A 136 -11.57 18.92 9.67
C ARG A 136 -11.81 17.55 9.04
N GLY A 137 -11.03 16.55 9.46
CA GLY A 137 -11.13 15.18 8.96
C GLY A 137 -12.53 14.57 9.13
N ASN A 138 -13.26 14.93 10.19
CA ASN A 138 -14.63 14.49 10.42
C ASN A 138 -15.71 15.27 9.61
N GLN A 139 -15.32 16.29 8.87
CA GLN A 139 -16.21 17.15 8.06
C GLN A 139 -16.13 16.82 6.55
N ILE A 140 -15.33 15.86 6.16
CA ILE A 140 -15.14 15.44 4.77
C ILE A 140 -15.74 14.05 4.54
N SER A 141 -16.11 13.76 3.29
CA SER A 141 -16.70 12.47 2.88
C SER A 141 -15.72 11.31 3.03
N GLY A 142 -16.25 10.07 3.07
CA GLY A 142 -15.41 8.87 3.16
C GLY A 142 -14.40 8.74 2.02
N GLY A 143 -14.74 9.18 0.79
CA GLY A 143 -13.82 9.22 -0.33
C GLY A 143 -12.72 10.26 -0.16
N GLU A 144 -13.06 11.45 0.32
CA GLU A 144 -12.07 12.49 0.65
C GLU A 144 -11.15 12.06 1.80
N GLN A 145 -11.68 11.34 2.81
CA GLN A 145 -10.88 10.75 3.86
C GLN A 145 -9.88 9.72 3.33
N GLN A 146 -10.28 8.92 2.35
CA GLN A 146 -9.40 7.94 1.71
C GLN A 146 -8.28 8.65 0.92
N MET A 147 -8.63 9.67 0.12
CA MET A 147 -7.64 10.51 -0.56
C MET A 147 -6.67 11.18 0.44
N LEU A 148 -7.20 11.64 1.58
CA LEU A 148 -6.41 12.24 2.65
C LEU A 148 -5.43 11.22 3.28
N ALA A 149 -5.86 9.98 3.53
CA ALA A 149 -5.01 8.92 4.06
C ALA A 149 -3.85 8.60 3.10
N ILE A 150 -4.13 8.48 1.80
CA ILE A 150 -3.11 8.27 0.77
C ILE A 150 -2.18 9.49 0.68
N GLY A 151 -2.73 10.70 0.60
CA GLY A 151 -1.96 11.95 0.56
C GLY A 151 -1.02 12.08 1.76
N ARG A 152 -1.50 11.76 2.95
CA ARG A 152 -0.69 11.76 4.18
C ARG A 152 0.47 10.75 4.10
N ALA A 153 0.22 9.55 3.59
CA ALA A 153 1.28 8.55 3.40
C ALA A 153 2.33 9.05 2.39
N LEU A 154 1.91 9.69 1.30
CA LEU A 154 2.79 10.29 0.29
C LEU A 154 3.64 11.43 0.86
N MET A 155 3.09 12.27 1.76
CA MET A 155 3.85 13.34 2.44
C MET A 155 5.04 12.79 3.26
N GLY A 156 5.00 11.51 3.65
CA GLY A 156 6.12 10.78 4.21
C GLY A 156 7.27 10.51 3.23
N ASN A 157 7.14 10.89 1.96
CA ASN A 157 8.10 10.62 0.88
C ASN A 157 8.53 9.16 0.80
N PRO A 158 7.59 8.21 0.64
CA PRO A 158 7.92 6.80 0.59
C PRO A 158 8.63 6.43 -0.72
N THR A 159 9.43 5.36 -0.67
CA THR A 159 9.94 4.63 -1.84
C THR A 159 9.12 3.36 -2.11
N LEU A 160 8.45 2.85 -1.07
CA LEU A 160 7.50 1.76 -1.13
C LEU A 160 6.21 2.19 -0.40
N LEU A 161 5.07 2.12 -1.10
CA LEU A 161 3.76 2.42 -0.53
C LEU A 161 2.94 1.12 -0.44
N LEU A 162 2.48 0.83 0.76
CA LEU A 162 1.59 -0.29 1.06
C LEU A 162 0.17 0.26 1.22
N MET A 163 -0.81 -0.29 0.50
CA MET A 163 -2.22 0.12 0.60
C MET A 163 -3.10 -1.10 0.87
N ASP A 164 -3.89 -1.03 1.93
CA ASP A 164 -4.78 -2.10 2.37
C ASP A 164 -6.23 -1.75 2.08
N GLU A 165 -6.78 -2.37 1.05
CA GLU A 165 -8.16 -2.23 0.57
C GLU A 165 -8.62 -0.75 0.42
N PRO A 166 -7.85 0.10 -0.31
CA PRO A 166 -8.13 1.53 -0.38
C PRO A 166 -9.44 1.88 -1.12
N LEU A 167 -10.04 0.94 -1.84
CA LEU A 167 -11.29 1.16 -2.60
C LEU A 167 -12.53 0.70 -1.82
N GLU A 168 -12.36 0.04 -0.67
CA GLU A 168 -13.46 -0.54 0.08
C GLU A 168 -14.44 0.53 0.61
N GLY A 169 -15.75 0.25 0.47
CA GLY A 169 -16.81 1.11 1.00
C GLY A 169 -16.93 2.47 0.32
N LEU A 170 -16.34 2.66 -0.86
CA LEU A 170 -16.45 3.89 -1.64
C LEU A 170 -17.53 3.80 -2.71
N ALA A 171 -18.18 4.93 -2.99
CA ALA A 171 -19.12 5.05 -4.10
C ALA A 171 -18.39 4.87 -5.45
N PRO A 172 -19.03 4.28 -6.50
CA PRO A 172 -18.39 3.99 -7.78
C PRO A 172 -17.67 5.18 -8.41
N ILE A 173 -18.25 6.36 -8.36
CA ILE A 173 -17.63 7.59 -8.91
C ILE A 173 -16.33 7.97 -8.19
N ILE A 174 -16.23 7.68 -6.90
CA ILE A 174 -15.02 7.92 -6.10
C ILE A 174 -13.97 6.87 -6.40
N VAL A 175 -14.38 5.61 -6.57
CA VAL A 175 -13.48 4.51 -7.00
C VAL A 175 -12.81 4.87 -8.32
N GLU A 176 -13.56 5.31 -9.33
CA GLU A 176 -13.01 5.74 -10.63
C GLU A 176 -12.01 6.89 -10.48
N ALA A 177 -12.35 7.91 -9.69
CA ALA A 177 -11.46 9.04 -9.46
C ALA A 177 -10.17 8.61 -8.76
N LEU A 178 -10.27 7.70 -7.77
CA LEU A 178 -9.12 7.19 -7.04
C LEU A 178 -8.23 6.30 -7.91
N LEU A 179 -8.83 5.43 -8.75
CA LEU A 179 -8.09 4.60 -9.71
C LEU A 179 -7.27 5.45 -10.68
N LYS A 180 -7.85 6.51 -11.26
CA LYS A 180 -7.14 7.47 -12.12
C LYS A 180 -5.96 8.13 -11.40
N SER A 181 -6.15 8.48 -10.12
CA SER A 181 -5.06 9.04 -9.31
C SER A 181 -3.97 8.02 -9.03
N LEU A 182 -4.33 6.74 -8.79
CA LEU A 182 -3.36 5.65 -8.61
C LEU A 182 -2.61 5.33 -9.91
N GLU A 183 -3.30 5.30 -11.06
CA GLU A 183 -2.67 5.13 -12.38
C GLU A 183 -1.63 6.23 -12.62
N ARG A 184 -2.00 7.50 -12.38
CA ARG A 184 -1.09 8.65 -12.49
C ARG A 184 0.10 8.50 -11.54
N LEU A 185 -0.14 8.14 -10.28
CA LEU A 185 0.90 7.91 -9.27
C LEU A 185 1.89 6.85 -9.72
N LEU A 186 1.41 5.73 -10.27
CA LEU A 186 2.24 4.60 -10.73
C LEU A 186 2.99 4.89 -12.04
N ALA A 187 2.44 5.75 -12.90
CA ALA A 187 3.05 6.13 -14.17
C ALA A 187 4.16 7.19 -14.00
N GLU A 188 3.91 8.20 -13.17
CA GLU A 188 4.77 9.38 -13.05
C GLU A 188 5.84 9.24 -11.96
N ASP A 189 5.58 8.42 -10.93
CA ASP A 189 6.44 8.34 -9.77
C ASP A 189 7.36 7.12 -9.78
N GLN A 190 8.55 7.33 -9.23
CA GLN A 190 9.52 6.26 -9.00
C GLN A 190 9.20 5.50 -7.70
N LEU A 191 7.93 5.23 -7.46
CA LEU A 191 7.39 4.61 -6.26
C LEU A 191 7.10 3.14 -6.53
N ALA A 192 7.53 2.26 -5.63
CA ALA A 192 7.04 0.89 -5.61
C ALA A 192 5.72 0.84 -4.82
N VAL A 193 4.75 0.05 -5.27
CA VAL A 193 3.43 -0.05 -4.63
C VAL A 193 3.03 -1.50 -4.44
N ILE A 194 2.52 -1.81 -3.25
CA ILE A 194 1.75 -3.03 -3.00
C ILE A 194 0.31 -2.62 -2.69
N LEU A 195 -0.61 -3.12 -3.50
CA LEU A 195 -2.03 -2.87 -3.41
C LEU A 195 -2.76 -4.16 -3.01
N VAL A 196 -3.23 -4.23 -1.78
CA VAL A 196 -4.15 -5.29 -1.34
C VAL A 196 -5.56 -4.89 -1.71
N GLU A 197 -6.28 -5.76 -2.41
CA GLU A 197 -7.67 -5.52 -2.81
C GLU A 197 -8.50 -6.81 -2.89
N GLN A 198 -9.81 -6.69 -2.63
CA GLN A 198 -10.80 -7.73 -2.90
C GLN A 198 -11.35 -7.63 -4.32
N HIS A 199 -11.51 -6.41 -4.82
CA HIS A 199 -11.96 -6.12 -6.19
C HIS A 199 -10.83 -6.39 -7.19
N ALA A 200 -10.54 -7.68 -7.43
CA ALA A 200 -9.39 -8.14 -8.20
C ALA A 200 -9.24 -7.43 -9.55
N LYS A 201 -10.33 -7.26 -10.32
CA LYS A 201 -10.28 -6.58 -11.61
C LYS A 201 -9.75 -5.15 -11.52
N LEU A 202 -10.14 -4.39 -10.50
CA LEU A 202 -9.71 -3.00 -10.30
C LEU A 202 -8.21 -2.95 -9.96
N ALA A 203 -7.76 -3.82 -9.06
CA ALA A 203 -6.34 -3.90 -8.72
C ALA A 203 -5.46 -4.29 -9.91
N LEU A 204 -5.91 -5.29 -10.71
CA LEU A 204 -5.21 -5.77 -11.89
C LEU A 204 -5.09 -4.71 -13.01
N GLN A 205 -6.04 -3.76 -13.10
CA GLN A 205 -5.99 -2.68 -14.08
C GLN A 205 -4.83 -1.71 -13.82
N VAL A 206 -4.50 -1.47 -12.55
CA VAL A 206 -3.50 -0.45 -12.16
C VAL A 206 -2.14 -1.03 -11.81
N THR A 207 -2.01 -2.36 -11.61
CA THR A 207 -0.75 -3.00 -11.23
C THR A 207 -0.12 -3.78 -12.39
N ARG A 208 1.21 -3.95 -12.35
CA ARG A 208 1.96 -4.72 -13.35
C ARG A 208 1.98 -6.22 -13.03
N GLU A 209 2.12 -6.56 -11.76
CA GLU A 209 2.19 -7.93 -11.25
C GLU A 209 1.04 -8.19 -10.28
N ALA A 210 0.63 -9.43 -10.18
CA ALA A 210 -0.39 -9.90 -9.25
C ALA A 210 0.07 -11.15 -8.52
N LEU A 211 -0.24 -11.19 -7.24
CA LEU A 211 -0.03 -12.32 -6.34
C LEU A 211 -1.38 -12.71 -5.76
N VAL A 212 -1.71 -13.99 -5.78
CA VAL A 212 -2.93 -14.50 -5.15
C VAL A 212 -2.56 -15.29 -3.92
N MET A 213 -3.20 -14.95 -2.79
CA MET A 213 -3.02 -15.62 -1.50
C MET A 213 -4.19 -16.51 -1.16
N SER A 214 -3.90 -17.64 -0.52
CA SER A 214 -4.85 -18.52 0.10
C SER A 214 -4.26 -19.13 1.36
N ARG A 215 -5.02 -19.09 2.47
CA ARG A 215 -4.64 -19.70 3.76
C ARG A 215 -3.20 -19.37 4.18
N GLY A 216 -2.82 -18.10 4.06
CA GLY A 216 -1.50 -17.61 4.45
C GLY A 216 -0.35 -17.95 3.50
N ARG A 217 -0.63 -18.55 2.34
CA ARG A 217 0.38 -18.94 1.34
C ARG A 217 0.15 -18.24 0.01
N VAL A 218 1.20 -18.10 -0.78
CA VAL A 218 1.12 -17.65 -2.17
C VAL A 218 0.78 -18.84 -3.05
N ILE A 219 -0.31 -18.75 -3.80
CA ILE A 219 -0.75 -19.82 -4.73
C ILE A 219 -0.59 -19.45 -6.20
N HIS A 220 -0.38 -18.16 -6.49
CA HIS A 220 -0.09 -17.68 -7.84
C HIS A 220 0.70 -16.37 -7.76
N HIS A 221 1.63 -16.19 -8.69
CA HIS A 221 2.33 -14.93 -8.94
C HIS A 221 2.61 -14.83 -10.45
N GLY A 222 2.32 -13.66 -11.04
CA GLY A 222 2.56 -13.39 -12.45
C GLY A 222 2.00 -12.04 -12.91
N PRO A 223 2.13 -11.72 -14.21
CA PRO A 223 1.67 -10.46 -14.76
C PRO A 223 0.17 -10.23 -14.58
N SER A 224 -0.22 -9.05 -14.09
CA SER A 224 -1.63 -8.66 -13.91
C SER A 224 -2.46 -8.80 -15.18
N ARG A 225 -1.87 -8.44 -16.32
CA ARG A 225 -2.52 -8.52 -17.64
C ARG A 225 -2.99 -9.94 -18.02
N GLU A 226 -2.24 -10.97 -17.60
CA GLU A 226 -2.60 -12.37 -17.91
C GLU A 226 -3.84 -12.80 -17.13
N LEU A 227 -3.92 -12.45 -15.85
CA LEU A 227 -5.11 -12.71 -15.03
C LEU A 227 -6.31 -11.87 -15.49
N LEU A 228 -6.08 -10.64 -15.93
CA LEU A 228 -7.15 -9.77 -16.42
C LEU A 228 -7.73 -10.31 -17.75
N ALA A 229 -6.89 -10.94 -18.60
CA ALA A 229 -7.29 -11.55 -19.86
C ALA A 229 -8.02 -12.90 -19.70
N ASP A 230 -7.91 -13.55 -18.52
CA ASP A 230 -8.54 -14.85 -18.23
C ASP A 230 -9.42 -14.76 -16.96
N PRO A 231 -10.67 -14.26 -17.10
CA PRO A 231 -11.60 -14.12 -15.97
C PRO A 231 -11.97 -15.44 -15.29
N GLU A 232 -11.95 -16.56 -16.04
CA GLU A 232 -12.24 -17.87 -15.46
C GLU A 232 -11.11 -18.34 -14.55
N ARG A 233 -9.86 -18.19 -14.98
CA ARG A 233 -8.68 -18.47 -14.16
C ARG A 233 -8.66 -17.59 -12.93
N LEU A 234 -8.91 -16.29 -13.09
CA LEU A 234 -9.01 -15.35 -11.97
C LEU A 234 -10.10 -15.81 -10.98
N GLY A 235 -11.28 -16.18 -11.47
CA GLY A 235 -12.37 -16.71 -10.64
C GLY A 235 -11.94 -17.97 -9.87
N ARG A 236 -11.32 -18.95 -10.53
CA ARG A 236 -10.81 -20.17 -9.87
C ARG A 236 -9.78 -19.85 -8.78
N LEU A 237 -8.87 -18.94 -9.02
CA LEU A 237 -7.82 -18.57 -8.06
C LEU A 237 -8.35 -17.79 -6.85
N VAL A 238 -9.33 -16.91 -7.05
CA VAL A 238 -9.85 -16.02 -5.99
C VAL A 238 -11.07 -16.60 -5.27
N VAL A 239 -11.91 -17.39 -5.96
CA VAL A 239 -13.21 -17.88 -5.42
C VAL A 239 -13.17 -19.35 -4.99
N ALA A 240 -12.37 -20.20 -5.63
CA ALA A 240 -12.41 -21.66 -5.51
C ALA A 240 -11.64 -22.22 -4.30
N GLN A 241 -11.76 -21.57 -3.09
CA GLN A 241 -11.11 -22.12 -1.88
C GLN A 241 -11.95 -21.92 -0.63
#